data_245abfc1be187d6e92729f79fc140827
#
_entry.id   245abfc1be187d6e92729f79fc140827
#
_cell.length_a   1.000
_cell.length_b   1.000
_cell.length_c   1.000
_cell.angle_alpha   90.00
_cell.angle_beta   90.00
_cell.angle_gamma   90.00
#
_symmetry.space_group_name_H-M   'P 1'
#
loop_
_entity.id
_entity.type
_entity.pdbx_description
1 polymer ?
#
loop_
_entity_poly.entity_id
_entity_poly.type
_entity_poly.pdbx_seq_one_letter_code
_entity_poly.pdbx_strand_id
1 'polypeptide(L)'
;MHNLHYPFENKELIDERKAFPADFIAEGVDQTRGWFYTLHAIGTAVFDSVAYKNVMSNGLVLDKNGQKMSKRLGNAIDPFKTLETYGPDATRWYMISNAMPWENLKFD
;
A
#
# COMPACT_ATOMS: atom_id res chain seq x y z
N MET A 1 4.17 -2.72 -12.38
CA MET A 1 3.77 -1.87 -13.53
C MET A 1 4.82 -0.84 -13.90
N HIS A 2 5.49 -0.18 -12.94
CA HIS A 2 6.56 0.79 -13.19
C HIS A 2 7.79 0.26 -13.97
N ASN A 3 7.94 -1.04 -14.12
CA ASN A 3 9.04 -1.66 -14.87
C ASN A 3 8.68 -1.98 -16.34
N LEU A 4 7.50 -1.59 -16.80
CA LEU A 4 7.08 -1.88 -18.17
C LEU A 4 7.67 -0.91 -19.21
N HIS A 5 8.21 0.22 -18.75
CA HIS A 5 8.87 1.26 -19.59
C HIS A 5 8.06 1.65 -20.84
N TYR A 6 6.74 1.72 -20.69
CA TYR A 6 5.86 2.15 -21.77
C TYR A 6 6.25 3.56 -22.30
N PRO A 7 6.21 3.84 -23.60
CA PRO A 7 5.81 2.93 -24.71
C PRO A 7 6.98 2.17 -25.36
N PHE A 8 8.18 2.20 -24.77
CA PHE A 8 9.41 1.71 -25.41
C PHE A 8 9.58 0.19 -25.29
N GLU A 9 9.07 -0.40 -24.22
CA GLU A 9 9.11 -1.82 -23.93
C GLU A 9 7.72 -2.34 -23.55
N ASN A 10 7.43 -3.60 -23.87
CA ASN A 10 6.19 -4.28 -23.48
C ASN A 10 4.90 -3.50 -23.81
N LYS A 11 4.91 -2.78 -24.92
CA LYS A 11 3.80 -1.90 -25.35
C LYS A 11 2.47 -2.66 -25.43
N GLU A 12 2.49 -3.89 -25.93
CA GLU A 12 1.36 -4.77 -26.06
C GLU A 12 0.66 -5.08 -24.72
N LEU A 13 1.38 -5.11 -23.62
CA LEU A 13 0.79 -5.36 -22.30
C LEU A 13 -0.16 -4.24 -21.85
N ILE A 14 0.09 -3.04 -22.32
CA ILE A 14 -0.73 -1.87 -22.03
C ILE A 14 -1.81 -1.67 -23.10
N ASP A 15 -1.43 -1.65 -24.38
CA ASP A 15 -2.33 -1.38 -25.49
C ASP A 15 -3.43 -2.45 -25.61
N GLU A 16 -3.10 -3.70 -25.39
CA GLU A 16 -4.04 -4.82 -25.39
C GLU A 16 -4.75 -5.05 -24.04
N ARG A 17 -4.56 -4.13 -23.09
CA ARG A 17 -5.19 -4.19 -21.76
C ARG A 17 -4.86 -5.46 -20.95
N LYS A 18 -3.71 -6.08 -21.18
CA LYS A 18 -3.27 -7.28 -20.45
C LYS A 18 -2.74 -6.98 -19.06
N ALA A 19 -2.06 -5.83 -18.89
CA ALA A 19 -1.49 -5.40 -17.61
C ALA A 19 -2.00 -4.03 -17.14
N PHE A 20 -2.90 -3.41 -17.88
CA PHE A 20 -3.51 -2.13 -17.56
C PHE A 20 -4.99 -2.11 -17.96
N PRO A 21 -5.90 -1.65 -17.08
CA PRO A 21 -5.68 -1.26 -15.68
C PRO A 21 -5.21 -2.43 -14.80
N ALA A 22 -4.57 -2.15 -13.68
CA ALA A 22 -4.18 -3.17 -12.71
C ALA A 22 -5.42 -3.88 -12.14
N ASP A 23 -5.36 -5.19 -11.95
CA ASP A 23 -6.51 -5.92 -11.38
C ASP A 23 -6.71 -5.59 -9.90
N PHE A 24 -5.63 -5.40 -9.16
CA PHE A 24 -5.66 -5.10 -7.73
C PHE A 24 -4.45 -4.30 -7.30
N ILE A 25 -4.66 -3.32 -6.40
CA ILE A 25 -3.60 -2.61 -5.68
C ILE A 25 -3.94 -2.50 -4.19
N ALA A 26 -2.91 -2.48 -3.34
CA ALA A 26 -3.06 -2.35 -1.89
C ALA A 26 -1.93 -1.49 -1.31
N GLU A 27 -2.28 -0.48 -0.55
CA GLU A 27 -1.37 0.40 0.18
C GLU A 27 -2.08 1.08 1.34
N GLY A 28 -1.36 1.84 2.14
CA GLY A 28 -1.93 2.61 3.24
C GLY A 28 -2.89 3.71 2.79
N VAL A 29 -3.79 4.10 3.67
CA VAL A 29 -4.81 5.14 3.41
C VAL A 29 -4.22 6.51 3.03
N ASP A 30 -2.99 6.81 3.41
CA ASP A 30 -2.27 8.04 3.03
C ASP A 30 -2.01 8.12 1.53
N GLN A 31 -2.02 6.99 0.80
CA GLN A 31 -1.84 6.94 -0.65
C GLN A 31 -3.06 7.45 -1.44
N THR A 32 -4.16 7.75 -0.78
CA THR A 32 -5.28 8.51 -1.39
C THR A 32 -4.86 9.93 -1.80
N ARG A 33 -3.82 10.48 -1.18
CA ARG A 33 -3.18 11.75 -1.53
C ARG A 33 -1.78 11.58 -2.16
N GLY A 34 -1.45 10.37 -2.58
CA GLY A 34 -0.16 10.01 -3.15
C GLY A 34 -0.32 9.07 -4.34
N TRP A 35 0.13 7.85 -4.21
CA TRP A 35 0.23 6.89 -5.31
C TRP A 35 -1.11 6.54 -5.95
N PHE A 36 -2.17 6.31 -5.16
CA PHE A 36 -3.50 6.05 -5.71
C PHE A 36 -3.99 7.20 -6.58
N TYR A 37 -3.83 8.43 -6.09
CA TYR A 37 -4.25 9.63 -6.82
C TYR A 37 -3.44 9.82 -8.10
N THR A 38 -2.11 9.73 -8.02
CA THR A 38 -1.23 9.96 -9.18
C THR A 38 -1.42 8.91 -10.26
N LEU A 39 -1.57 7.64 -9.90
CA LEU A 39 -1.88 6.57 -10.87
C LEU A 39 -3.20 6.83 -11.58
N HIS A 40 -4.24 7.23 -10.83
CA HIS A 40 -5.55 7.49 -11.39
C HIS A 40 -5.55 8.71 -12.32
N ALA A 41 -4.89 9.79 -11.90
CA ALA A 41 -4.74 10.99 -12.72
C ALA A 41 -4.02 10.71 -14.04
N ILE A 42 -2.92 9.95 -14.01
CA ILE A 42 -2.18 9.56 -15.22
C ILE A 42 -3.01 8.60 -16.08
N GLY A 43 -3.64 7.61 -15.47
CA GLY A 43 -4.51 6.64 -16.18
C GLY A 43 -5.63 7.33 -16.93
N THR A 44 -6.28 8.30 -16.31
CA THR A 44 -7.35 9.07 -16.94
C THR A 44 -6.81 10.01 -18.01
N ALA A 45 -5.73 10.75 -17.73
CA ALA A 45 -5.21 11.74 -18.67
C ALA A 45 -4.60 11.12 -19.94
N VAL A 46 -3.94 9.96 -19.83
CA VAL A 46 -3.21 9.34 -20.94
C VAL A 46 -4.02 8.27 -21.67
N PHE A 47 -4.82 7.50 -20.91
CA PHE A 47 -5.49 6.31 -21.43
C PHE A 47 -7.02 6.38 -21.39
N ASP A 48 -7.59 7.48 -20.91
CA ASP A 48 -9.04 7.63 -20.68
C ASP A 48 -9.62 6.41 -19.94
N SER A 49 -8.95 6.01 -18.86
CA SER A 49 -9.24 4.77 -18.16
C SER A 49 -8.93 4.88 -16.67
N VAL A 50 -9.62 4.07 -15.86
CA VAL A 50 -9.18 3.81 -14.49
C VAL A 50 -7.79 3.19 -14.47
N ALA A 51 -6.98 3.47 -13.46
CA ALA A 51 -5.64 2.88 -13.34
C ALA A 51 -5.66 1.48 -12.72
N TYR A 52 -6.69 1.17 -11.96
CA TYR A 52 -6.88 -0.11 -11.25
C TYR A 52 -8.37 -0.42 -11.10
N LYS A 53 -8.70 -1.70 -11.05
CA LYS A 53 -10.07 -2.21 -10.93
C LYS A 53 -10.51 -2.36 -9.48
N ASN A 54 -9.59 -2.82 -8.62
CA ASN A 54 -9.82 -3.06 -7.20
C ASN A 54 -8.71 -2.41 -6.38
N VAL A 55 -9.08 -1.84 -5.24
CA VAL A 55 -8.13 -1.21 -4.31
C VAL A 55 -8.44 -1.62 -2.88
N MET A 56 -7.41 -1.99 -2.14
CA MET A 56 -7.46 -2.13 -0.69
C MET A 56 -6.71 -0.96 -0.07
N SER A 57 -7.42 -0.13 0.67
CA SER A 57 -6.83 0.97 1.44
C SER A 57 -6.63 0.50 2.87
N ASN A 58 -5.38 0.20 3.24
CA ASN A 58 -5.05 -0.30 4.56
C ASN A 58 -5.07 0.82 5.60
N GLY A 59 -5.53 0.48 6.81
CA GLY A 59 -5.43 1.34 7.98
C GLY A 59 -3.97 1.62 8.39
N LEU A 60 -3.81 2.57 9.29
CA LEU A 60 -2.49 2.92 9.83
C LEU A 60 -2.11 2.01 11.00
N VAL A 61 -0.82 1.77 11.16
CA VAL A 61 -0.27 1.21 12.40
C VAL A 61 0.02 2.35 13.37
N LEU A 62 -0.67 2.33 14.49
CA LEU A 62 -0.62 3.33 15.56
C LEU A 62 0.13 2.77 16.76
N ASP A 63 0.59 3.63 17.65
CA ASP A 63 1.13 3.20 18.92
C ASP A 63 0.03 2.63 19.85
N LYS A 64 0.41 2.09 21.00
CA LYS A 64 -0.52 1.51 21.99
C LYS A 64 -1.62 2.47 22.45
N ASN A 65 -1.37 3.78 22.39
CA ASN A 65 -2.32 4.82 22.77
C ASN A 65 -3.21 5.25 21.60
N GLY A 66 -3.00 4.67 20.41
CA GLY A 66 -3.73 5.04 19.20
C GLY A 66 -3.23 6.33 18.54
N GLN A 67 -1.99 6.75 18.84
CA GLN A 67 -1.37 7.91 18.21
C GLN A 67 -0.52 7.49 17.02
N LYS A 68 -0.44 8.36 16.01
CA LYS A 68 0.42 8.13 14.85
C LYS A 68 1.88 8.03 15.29
N MET A 69 2.55 6.95 14.88
CA MET A 69 3.96 6.77 15.16
C MET A 69 4.82 7.81 14.46
N SER A 70 5.80 8.34 15.18
CA SER A 70 6.71 9.35 14.66
C SER A 70 8.06 9.22 15.37
N LYS A 71 9.16 9.29 14.62
CA LYS A 71 10.51 9.32 15.17
C LYS A 71 10.71 10.51 16.14
N ARG A 72 10.08 11.63 15.86
CA ARG A 72 10.15 12.85 16.70
C ARG A 72 9.51 12.64 18.06
N LEU A 73 8.42 11.87 18.13
CA LEU A 73 7.72 11.58 19.39
C LEU A 73 8.34 10.39 20.16
N GLY A 74 9.29 9.68 19.54
CA GLY A 74 9.92 8.52 20.16
C GLY A 74 9.00 7.30 20.36
N ASN A 75 7.81 7.32 19.74
CA ASN A 75 6.81 6.26 19.80
C ASN A 75 6.83 5.34 18.58
N ALA A 76 7.80 5.49 17.69
CA ALA A 76 7.97 4.63 16.53
C ALA A 76 8.62 3.30 16.95
N ILE A 77 7.98 2.20 16.57
CA ILE A 77 8.52 0.86 16.76
C ILE A 77 9.45 0.55 15.59
N ASP A 78 10.62 0.00 15.91
CA ASP A 78 11.56 -0.50 14.90
C ASP A 78 11.07 -1.87 14.41
N PRO A 79 10.65 -1.98 13.14
CA PRO A 79 10.14 -3.23 12.60
C PRO A 79 11.21 -4.33 12.56
N PHE A 80 12.48 -3.99 12.33
CA PHE A 80 13.55 -5.00 12.28
C PHE A 80 13.79 -5.61 13.65
N LYS A 81 13.83 -4.78 14.69
CA LYS A 81 13.97 -5.26 16.07
C LYS A 81 12.78 -6.14 16.50
N THR A 82 11.58 -5.79 16.08
CA THR A 82 10.38 -6.60 16.33
C THR A 82 10.49 -7.96 15.62
N LEU A 83 10.91 -7.98 14.36
CA LEU A 83 11.10 -9.22 13.59
C LEU A 83 12.23 -10.09 14.16
N GLU A 84 13.31 -9.49 14.66
CA GLU A 84 14.38 -10.23 15.33
C GLU A 84 13.93 -10.86 16.63
N THR A 85 13.05 -10.17 17.38
CA THR A 85 12.59 -10.63 18.70
C THR A 85 11.51 -11.71 18.59
N TYR A 86 10.52 -11.50 17.74
CA TYR A 86 9.30 -12.34 17.67
C TYR A 86 9.21 -13.19 16.41
N GLY A 87 10.00 -12.91 15.40
CA GLY A 87 9.95 -13.55 14.09
C GLY A 87 8.86 -12.96 13.18
N PRO A 88 9.00 -13.17 11.86
CA PRO A 88 8.09 -12.59 10.88
C PRO A 88 6.68 -13.18 10.95
N ASP A 89 6.55 -14.46 11.22
CA ASP A 89 5.23 -15.12 11.21
C ASP A 89 4.38 -14.71 12.40
N ALA A 90 4.97 -14.62 13.60
CA ALA A 90 4.27 -14.11 14.78
C ALA A 90 3.86 -12.65 14.60
N THR A 91 4.72 -11.82 14.04
CA THR A 91 4.43 -10.41 13.74
C THR A 91 3.28 -10.27 12.74
N ARG A 92 3.30 -11.03 11.64
CA ARG A 92 2.21 -11.04 10.65
C ARG A 92 0.90 -11.51 11.26
N TRP A 93 0.94 -12.59 12.04
CA TRP A 93 -0.24 -13.12 12.71
C TRP A 93 -0.85 -12.10 13.66
N TYR A 94 -0.02 -11.42 14.45
CA TYR A 94 -0.48 -10.33 15.32
C TYR A 94 -1.21 -9.25 14.52
N MET A 95 -0.65 -8.80 13.41
CA MET A 95 -1.25 -7.74 12.60
C MET A 95 -2.61 -8.14 12.02
N ILE A 96 -2.76 -9.35 11.49
CA ILE A 96 -4.01 -9.79 10.86
C ILE A 96 -5.07 -10.24 11.85
N SER A 97 -4.69 -10.60 13.08
CA SER A 97 -5.63 -11.06 14.11
C SER A 97 -6.19 -9.92 14.97
N ASN A 98 -5.56 -8.76 15.00
CA ASN A 98 -5.92 -7.66 15.89
C ASN A 98 -6.65 -6.49 15.21
N ALA A 99 -6.67 -6.45 13.88
CA ALA A 99 -7.41 -5.43 13.14
C ALA A 99 -7.81 -5.94 11.76
N MET A 100 -8.95 -5.46 11.25
CA MET A 100 -9.29 -5.65 9.84
C MET A 100 -8.32 -4.83 8.96
N PRO A 101 -8.06 -5.25 7.70
CA PRO A 101 -7.08 -4.56 6.86
C PRO A 101 -7.32 -3.06 6.68
N TRP A 102 -8.57 -2.62 6.69
CA TRP A 102 -8.96 -1.21 6.55
C TRP A 102 -9.05 -0.45 7.88
N GLU A 103 -8.87 -1.12 9.01
CA GLU A 103 -8.90 -0.50 10.32
C GLU A 103 -7.49 -0.14 10.79
N ASN A 104 -7.41 0.85 11.66
CA ASN A 104 -6.13 1.19 12.30
C ASN A 104 -5.76 0.12 13.33
N LEU A 105 -4.55 -0.37 13.23
CA LEU A 105 -3.98 -1.31 14.19
C LEU A 105 -3.24 -0.55 15.30
N LYS A 106 -3.59 -0.79 16.54
CA LYS A 106 -2.77 -0.37 17.69
C LYS A 106 -1.71 -1.44 17.95
N PHE A 107 -0.46 -1.04 17.84
CA PHE A 107 0.68 -1.93 18.07
C PHE A 107 1.24 -1.69 19.48
N ASP A 108 1.27 -2.75 20.30
CA ASP A 108 1.77 -2.72 21.68
C ASP A 108 2.89 -3.76 21.87
#